data_df8307246f9ab5f3dd8ced6bd052be4b
#
_entry.id   df8307246f9ab5f3dd8ced6bd052be4b
#
_cell.length_a   1.000
_cell.length_b   1.000
_cell.length_c   1.000
_cell.angle_alpha   90.00
_cell.angle_beta   90.00
_cell.angle_gamma   90.00
#
_symmetry.space_group_name_H-M   'P 1'
#
loop_
_entity.id
_entity.type
_entity.pdbx_description
1 polymer ?
#
loop_
_entity_poly.entity_id
_entity_poly.type
_entity_poly.pdbx_seq_one_letter_code
_entity_poly.pdbx_strand_id
1 'polypeptide(L)'
;MPDRPLFSLILCTLERINEPLRFVKSVVIQGRQSLELIVVDQNVEDTLERELRRASRSLDIRYIRRPGKPGLSRARNAALSVARGRIVAFPDDDCEYPPGLLDRVAMTLAQRNDIDGISCRWVARSDAMKGNSHASVRLNRHNVWTRARSFTIFLRSGMVERVGGFDPRLGLGSGTPYGSGEETDYLLRALEVGAHLVQLLDIAVCHPAVDFDAENVAAKGRSYSRGLTYVLDRHRYSWLFVVAVMTWPLLLALLALFSPRRSRYHWSQFLGRMEAWSLLRRERPNARSRMS
;
A
#
# COMPACT_ATOMS: atom_id res chain seq x y z
N MET A 1 27.56 -18.21 3.50
CA MET A 1 26.60 -17.41 2.70
C MET A 1 26.43 -16.09 3.44
N PRO A 2 26.38 -14.93 2.77
CA PRO A 2 26.10 -13.69 3.47
C PRO A 2 24.79 -13.84 4.24
N ASP A 3 24.77 -13.36 5.48
CA ASP A 3 23.58 -13.47 6.33
C ASP A 3 22.36 -12.85 5.63
N ARG A 4 21.26 -13.61 5.59
CA ARG A 4 19.99 -13.16 5.00
C ARG A 4 19.49 -11.94 5.79
N PRO A 5 19.23 -10.78 5.16
CA PRO A 5 18.78 -9.60 5.87
C PRO A 5 17.46 -9.86 6.60
N LEU A 6 17.26 -9.18 7.72
CA LEU A 6 16.00 -9.27 8.44
C LEU A 6 14.86 -8.62 7.67
N PHE A 7 15.12 -7.46 7.07
CA PHE A 7 14.12 -6.72 6.28
C PHE A 7 14.52 -6.54 4.82
N SER A 8 13.54 -6.67 3.91
CA SER A 8 13.56 -6.07 2.58
C SER A 8 12.52 -4.96 2.54
N LEU A 9 12.97 -3.71 2.43
CA LEU A 9 12.10 -2.55 2.24
C LEU A 9 12.01 -2.26 0.74
N ILE A 10 10.82 -2.37 0.14
CA ILE A 10 10.59 -2.19 -1.30
C ILE A 10 10.02 -0.80 -1.52
N LEU A 11 10.85 0.10 -2.00
CA LEU A 11 10.53 1.50 -2.29
C LEU A 11 10.36 1.69 -3.80
N CYS A 12 9.16 2.05 -4.24
CA CYS A 12 8.88 2.37 -5.65
C CYS A 12 8.60 3.86 -5.78
N THR A 13 9.24 4.51 -6.75
CA THR A 13 9.08 5.96 -6.95
C THR A 13 8.92 6.33 -8.42
N LEU A 14 8.19 7.40 -8.67
CA LEU A 14 7.96 8.00 -9.99
C LEU A 14 7.80 9.51 -9.83
N GLU A 15 8.54 10.31 -10.64
CA GLU A 15 8.49 11.78 -10.67
C GLU A 15 8.81 12.46 -9.32
N ARG A 16 9.57 11.76 -8.45
CA ARG A 16 9.96 12.25 -7.12
C ARG A 16 11.44 11.99 -6.84
N ILE A 17 12.07 12.93 -6.15
CA ILE A 17 13.47 12.83 -5.70
C ILE A 17 13.57 13.12 -4.21
N ASN A 18 12.93 14.17 -3.72
CA ASN A 18 13.06 14.61 -2.34
C ASN A 18 12.34 13.70 -1.34
N GLU A 19 11.18 13.16 -1.73
CA GLU A 19 10.37 12.27 -0.91
C GLU A 19 11.11 10.97 -0.61
N PRO A 20 11.64 10.22 -1.62
CA PRO A 20 12.47 9.04 -1.38
C PRO A 20 13.68 9.33 -0.49
N LEU A 21 14.32 10.50 -0.62
CA LEU A 21 15.45 10.89 0.23
C LEU A 21 15.03 11.10 1.70
N ARG A 22 13.84 11.65 1.96
CA ARG A 22 13.29 11.77 3.32
C ARG A 22 12.99 10.40 3.91
N PHE A 23 12.34 9.52 3.15
CA PHE A 23 12.10 8.15 3.58
C PHE A 23 13.41 7.46 3.95
N VAL A 24 14.43 7.49 3.09
CA VAL A 24 15.74 6.87 3.34
C VAL A 24 16.40 7.41 4.59
N LYS A 25 16.34 8.72 4.85
CA LYS A 25 16.83 9.30 6.10
C LYS A 25 16.11 8.72 7.33
N SER A 26 14.80 8.50 7.24
CA SER A 26 14.02 7.88 8.32
C SER A 26 14.38 6.39 8.53
N VAL A 27 14.82 5.70 7.50
CA VAL A 27 15.33 4.32 7.58
C VAL A 27 16.72 4.28 8.22
N VAL A 28 17.61 5.21 7.88
CA VAL A 28 18.95 5.30 8.48
C VAL A 28 18.89 5.46 10.01
N ILE A 29 17.91 6.18 10.51
CA ILE A 29 17.70 6.42 11.96
C ILE A 29 17.22 5.15 12.69
N GLN A 30 16.70 4.11 11.99
CA GLN A 30 16.28 2.86 12.63
C GLN A 30 17.46 2.07 13.26
N GLY A 31 18.70 2.38 12.87
CA GLY A 31 19.90 1.90 13.54
C GLY A 31 20.31 0.49 13.15
N ARG A 32 20.25 -0.48 14.07
CA ARG A 32 20.99 -1.75 14.01
C ARG A 32 20.34 -2.90 13.23
N GLN A 33 19.21 -2.72 12.60
CA GLN A 33 18.55 -3.83 11.93
C GLN A 33 19.27 -4.19 10.62
N SER A 34 19.52 -5.49 10.44
CA SER A 34 19.99 -6.01 9.16
C SER A 34 18.90 -5.84 8.11
N LEU A 35 19.06 -4.91 7.18
CA LEU A 35 18.08 -4.62 6.15
C LEU A 35 18.73 -4.37 4.79
N GLU A 36 18.01 -4.67 3.74
CA GLU A 36 18.25 -4.19 2.39
C GLU A 36 17.12 -3.24 1.97
N LEU A 37 17.47 -2.19 1.25
CA LEU A 37 16.52 -1.28 0.61
C LEU A 37 16.53 -1.53 -0.90
N ILE A 38 15.40 -1.98 -1.44
CA ILE A 38 15.24 -2.23 -2.87
C ILE A 38 14.47 -1.04 -3.45
N VAL A 39 15.17 -0.21 -4.21
CA VAL A 39 14.58 0.97 -4.85
C VAL A 39 14.24 0.65 -6.29
N VAL A 40 12.98 0.80 -6.67
CA VAL A 40 12.55 0.72 -8.08
C VAL A 40 12.23 2.13 -8.57
N ASP A 41 13.16 2.67 -9.33
CA ASP A 41 13.09 4.01 -9.88
C ASP A 41 12.48 3.99 -11.29
N GLN A 42 11.34 4.63 -11.43
CA GLN A 42 10.61 4.78 -12.71
C GLN A 42 10.78 6.19 -13.30
N ASN A 43 11.58 7.08 -12.66
CA ASN A 43 11.88 8.40 -13.18
C ASN A 43 12.58 8.31 -14.55
N VAL A 44 12.33 9.27 -15.41
CA VAL A 44 13.03 9.38 -16.69
C VAL A 44 14.48 9.80 -16.44
N GLU A 45 14.69 10.78 -15.57
CA GLU A 45 16.00 11.29 -15.21
C GLU A 45 16.80 10.34 -14.31
N ASP A 46 18.11 10.34 -14.42
CA ASP A 46 19.04 9.45 -13.70
C ASP A 46 19.79 10.22 -12.58
N THR A 47 19.05 10.85 -11.69
CA THR A 47 19.65 11.64 -10.61
C THR A 47 19.46 10.99 -9.24
N LEU A 48 18.39 10.23 -9.06
CA LEU A 48 17.96 9.71 -7.75
C LEU A 48 18.99 8.73 -7.16
N GLU A 49 19.57 7.83 -7.94
CA GLU A 49 20.52 6.83 -7.41
C GLU A 49 21.71 7.49 -6.73
N ARG A 50 22.30 8.47 -7.39
CA ARG A 50 23.47 9.20 -6.86
C ARG A 50 23.15 9.89 -5.53
N GLU A 51 21.96 10.54 -5.45
CA GLU A 51 21.55 11.25 -4.25
C GLU A 51 21.22 10.27 -3.10
N LEU A 52 20.59 9.12 -3.39
CA LEU A 52 20.33 8.08 -2.41
C LEU A 52 21.61 7.48 -1.85
N ARG A 53 22.59 7.17 -2.69
CA ARG A 53 23.91 6.63 -2.27
C ARG A 53 24.70 7.63 -1.43
N ARG A 54 24.56 8.94 -1.70
CA ARG A 54 25.16 10.01 -0.87
C ARG A 54 24.47 10.12 0.49
N ALA A 55 23.13 10.01 0.52
CA ALA A 55 22.34 10.17 1.73
C ALA A 55 22.46 8.98 2.70
N SER A 56 22.86 7.80 2.21
CA SER A 56 22.77 6.56 2.99
C SER A 56 23.92 5.59 2.68
N ARG A 57 25.16 6.01 2.98
CA ARG A 57 26.35 5.16 2.79
C ARG A 57 26.36 3.86 3.60
N SER A 58 25.53 3.77 4.63
CA SER A 58 25.43 2.62 5.54
C SER A 58 24.37 1.59 5.14
N LEU A 59 23.51 1.90 4.16
CA LEU A 59 22.43 0.99 3.74
C LEU A 59 22.85 0.11 2.56
N ASP A 60 22.49 -1.17 2.61
CA ASP A 60 22.55 -2.06 1.44
C ASP A 60 21.42 -1.67 0.47
N ILE A 61 21.75 -0.83 -0.52
CA ILE A 61 20.78 -0.35 -1.52
C ILE A 61 20.93 -1.17 -2.80
N ARG A 62 19.85 -1.89 -3.13
CA ARG A 62 19.69 -2.51 -4.46
C ARG A 62 18.81 -1.61 -5.32
N TYR A 63 19.39 -1.09 -6.39
CA TYR A 63 18.73 -0.13 -7.26
C TYR A 63 18.31 -0.75 -8.59
N ILE A 64 17.03 -0.56 -8.97
CA ILE A 64 16.44 -1.10 -10.19
C ILE A 64 15.86 0.05 -11.01
N ARG A 65 16.43 0.32 -12.16
CA ARG A 65 15.95 1.34 -13.10
C ARG A 65 14.86 0.77 -14.01
N ARG A 66 13.74 1.49 -14.11
CA ARG A 66 12.62 1.17 -15.01
C ARG A 66 12.03 2.43 -15.67
N PRO A 67 12.87 3.25 -16.34
CA PRO A 67 12.40 4.53 -16.90
C PRO A 67 11.32 4.30 -17.97
N GLY A 68 10.31 5.19 -18.00
CA GLY A 68 9.25 5.14 -19.00
C GLY A 68 8.31 3.93 -18.89
N LYS A 69 8.38 3.16 -17.81
CA LYS A 69 7.52 1.99 -17.57
C LYS A 69 6.76 2.16 -16.24
N PRO A 70 5.83 3.12 -16.15
CA PRO A 70 5.08 3.35 -14.92
C PRO A 70 4.25 2.12 -14.53
N GLY A 71 3.94 2.00 -13.25
CA GLY A 71 3.10 0.95 -12.72
C GLY A 71 3.59 0.43 -11.38
N LEU A 72 2.92 0.87 -10.29
CA LEU A 72 3.31 0.56 -8.91
C LEU A 72 3.36 -0.96 -8.66
N SER A 73 2.32 -1.70 -9.04
CA SER A 73 2.29 -3.16 -8.89
C SER A 73 3.40 -3.86 -9.67
N ARG A 74 3.67 -3.41 -10.90
CA ARG A 74 4.77 -3.96 -11.71
C ARG A 74 6.14 -3.65 -11.10
N ALA A 75 6.30 -2.47 -10.54
CA ALA A 75 7.53 -2.08 -9.84
C ALA A 75 7.75 -2.92 -8.58
N ARG A 76 6.71 -3.08 -7.73
CA ARG A 76 6.77 -3.95 -6.55
C ARG A 76 7.09 -5.39 -6.93
N ASN A 77 6.51 -5.93 -7.99
CA ASN A 77 6.79 -7.29 -8.47
C ASN A 77 8.25 -7.46 -8.93
N ALA A 78 8.81 -6.46 -9.58
CA ALA A 78 10.24 -6.49 -9.96
C ALA A 78 11.16 -6.48 -8.73
N ALA A 79 10.79 -5.77 -7.67
CA ALA A 79 11.54 -5.80 -6.42
C ALA A 79 11.36 -7.11 -5.66
N LEU A 80 10.15 -7.67 -5.64
CA LEU A 80 9.85 -8.95 -4.98
C LEU A 80 10.71 -10.09 -5.53
N SER A 81 11.00 -10.10 -6.84
CA SER A 81 11.81 -11.16 -7.46
C SER A 81 13.28 -11.19 -6.99
N VAL A 82 13.75 -10.13 -6.33
CA VAL A 82 15.13 -10.01 -5.84
C VAL A 82 15.21 -9.81 -4.32
N ALA A 83 14.07 -9.70 -3.63
CA ALA A 83 14.02 -9.51 -2.19
C ALA A 83 14.53 -10.75 -1.45
N ARG A 84 15.40 -10.54 -0.45
CA ARG A 84 16.03 -11.62 0.33
C ARG A 84 15.64 -11.58 1.80
N GLY A 85 15.02 -10.49 2.27
CA GLY A 85 14.68 -10.29 3.66
C GLY A 85 13.71 -11.33 4.21
N ARG A 86 13.82 -11.63 5.50
CA ARG A 86 12.87 -12.50 6.20
C ARG A 86 11.51 -11.82 6.40
N ILE A 87 11.51 -10.49 6.43
CA ILE A 87 10.33 -9.62 6.54
C ILE A 87 10.36 -8.67 5.34
N VAL A 88 9.26 -8.59 4.61
CA VAL A 88 9.12 -7.71 3.44
C VAL A 88 8.12 -6.61 3.77
N ALA A 89 8.46 -5.37 3.43
CA ALA A 89 7.60 -4.20 3.58
C ALA A 89 7.54 -3.37 2.29
N PHE A 90 6.45 -2.63 2.12
CA PHE A 90 6.15 -1.86 0.91
C PHE A 90 5.92 -0.39 1.26
N PRO A 91 6.95 0.34 1.75
CA PRO A 91 6.82 1.77 2.02
C PRO A 91 6.46 2.55 0.76
N ASP A 92 5.64 3.59 0.94
CA ASP A 92 5.46 4.60 -0.08
C ASP A 92 6.62 5.61 0.00
N ASP A 93 6.96 6.24 -1.11
CA ASP A 93 8.13 7.12 -1.20
C ASP A 93 8.00 8.41 -0.40
N ASP A 94 6.78 8.79 0.04
CA ASP A 94 6.47 9.96 0.85
C ASP A 94 6.10 9.64 2.31
N CYS A 95 6.28 8.39 2.75
CA CYS A 95 6.13 8.04 4.17
C CYS A 95 7.44 8.23 4.96
N GLU A 96 7.35 8.19 6.28
CA GLU A 96 8.49 8.20 7.20
C GLU A 96 8.29 7.16 8.29
N TYR A 97 9.35 6.42 8.60
CA TYR A 97 9.37 5.44 9.68
C TYR A 97 9.91 6.09 10.96
N PRO A 98 9.12 6.16 12.05
CA PRO A 98 9.60 6.72 13.31
C PRO A 98 10.71 5.86 13.92
N PRO A 99 11.59 6.43 14.74
CA PRO A 99 12.62 5.66 15.46
C PRO A 99 12.02 4.49 16.22
N GLY A 100 12.64 3.30 16.12
CA GLY A 100 12.23 2.07 16.81
C GLY A 100 11.06 1.32 16.15
N LEU A 101 10.53 1.77 15.01
CA LEU A 101 9.45 1.07 14.29
C LEU A 101 9.91 -0.32 13.85
N LEU A 102 11.06 -0.43 13.18
CA LEU A 102 11.57 -1.71 12.70
C LEU A 102 11.92 -2.65 13.86
N ASP A 103 12.47 -2.14 14.98
CA ASP A 103 12.71 -2.92 16.19
C ASP A 103 11.40 -3.50 16.74
N ARG A 104 10.37 -2.69 16.85
CA ARG A 104 9.06 -3.12 17.36
C ARG A 104 8.44 -4.20 16.47
N VAL A 105 8.53 -4.05 15.15
CA VAL A 105 8.06 -5.07 14.18
C VAL A 105 8.86 -6.35 14.32
N ALA A 106 10.20 -6.26 14.35
CA ALA A 106 11.10 -7.41 14.50
C ALA A 106 10.81 -8.19 15.78
N MET A 107 10.73 -7.50 16.92
CA MET A 107 10.43 -8.10 18.22
C MET A 107 9.07 -8.80 18.21
N THR A 108 8.05 -8.16 17.68
CA THR A 108 6.70 -8.75 17.63
C THR A 108 6.68 -10.02 16.79
N LEU A 109 7.30 -10.00 15.60
CA LEU A 109 7.37 -11.18 14.75
C LEU A 109 8.29 -12.28 15.32
N ALA A 110 9.32 -11.93 16.08
CA ALA A 110 10.16 -12.92 16.77
C ALA A 110 9.42 -13.61 17.92
N GLN A 111 8.59 -12.89 18.68
CA GLN A 111 7.81 -13.40 19.80
C GLN A 111 6.53 -14.12 19.41
N ARG A 112 5.97 -13.81 18.24
CA ARG A 112 4.68 -14.29 17.78
C ARG A 112 4.82 -15.08 16.47
N ASN A 113 5.16 -16.35 16.60
CA ASN A 113 5.24 -17.25 15.43
C ASN A 113 3.88 -17.63 14.85
N ASP A 114 2.81 -17.31 15.56
CA ASP A 114 1.41 -17.53 15.14
C ASP A 114 0.91 -16.48 14.13
N ILE A 115 1.66 -15.41 13.87
CA ILE A 115 1.28 -14.36 12.92
C ILE A 115 2.21 -14.33 11.70
N ASP A 116 1.63 -14.09 10.54
CA ASP A 116 2.32 -14.03 9.24
C ASP A 116 2.69 -12.61 8.83
N GLY A 117 2.09 -11.60 9.49
CA GLY A 117 2.38 -10.23 9.19
C GLY A 117 1.69 -9.22 10.11
N ILE A 118 2.20 -8.01 10.01
CA ILE A 118 1.79 -6.86 10.82
C ILE A 118 1.37 -5.72 9.88
N SER A 119 0.34 -4.98 10.27
CA SER A 119 0.09 -3.61 9.85
C SER A 119 0.29 -2.68 11.04
N CYS A 120 0.80 -1.48 10.80
CA CYS A 120 0.86 -0.42 11.79
C CYS A 120 -0.31 0.55 11.63
N ARG A 121 -0.54 1.42 12.60
CA ARG A 121 -1.37 2.61 12.38
C ARG A 121 -0.66 3.56 11.41
N TRP A 122 -1.35 4.57 10.94
CA TRP A 122 -0.74 5.69 10.24
C TRP A 122 -1.27 7.02 10.81
N VAL A 123 -0.44 8.04 10.72
CA VAL A 123 -0.72 9.40 11.19
C VAL A 123 -0.19 10.42 10.19
N ALA A 124 -0.85 11.57 10.12
CA ALA A 124 -0.44 12.64 9.22
C ALA A 124 0.74 13.45 9.75
N ARG A 125 1.04 13.38 11.04
CA ARG A 125 2.09 14.17 11.71
C ARG A 125 2.96 13.27 12.58
N SER A 126 4.24 13.61 12.64
CA SER A 126 5.24 12.81 13.37
C SER A 126 5.05 12.82 14.89
N ASP A 127 4.46 13.87 15.46
CA ASP A 127 4.17 14.02 16.88
C ASP A 127 3.09 13.05 17.40
N ALA A 128 2.25 12.52 16.53
CA ALA A 128 1.16 11.60 16.88
C ALA A 128 1.53 10.11 16.72
N MET A 129 2.82 9.76 16.56
CA MET A 129 3.24 8.41 16.19
C MET A 129 3.14 7.36 17.31
N LYS A 130 3.22 7.78 18.58
CA LYS A 130 3.17 6.86 19.73
C LYS A 130 1.73 6.61 20.17
N GLY A 131 1.38 5.35 20.33
CA GLY A 131 0.15 4.93 20.99
C GLY A 131 0.46 4.41 22.41
N ASN A 132 -0.52 4.48 23.30
CA ASN A 132 -0.37 4.08 24.69
C ASN A 132 -0.80 2.61 24.97
N SER A 133 -1.07 1.84 23.93
CA SER A 133 -1.62 0.49 24.10
C SER A 133 -0.80 -0.52 23.29
N HIS A 134 -0.32 -1.57 23.97
CA HIS A 134 0.27 -2.74 23.33
C HIS A 134 -0.77 -3.67 22.67
N ALA A 135 -2.02 -3.23 22.57
CA ALA A 135 -3.09 -3.98 21.93
C ALA A 135 -2.85 -4.16 20.44
N SER A 136 -3.31 -5.28 19.93
CA SER A 136 -3.36 -5.55 18.50
C SER A 136 -4.79 -5.94 18.08
N VAL A 137 -5.11 -5.68 16.81
CA VAL A 137 -6.42 -6.04 16.22
C VAL A 137 -6.16 -7.03 15.10
N ARG A 138 -6.84 -8.19 15.15
CA ARG A 138 -6.78 -9.17 14.06
C ARG A 138 -7.38 -8.58 12.79
N LEU A 139 -6.65 -8.66 11.69
CA LEU A 139 -7.16 -8.27 10.39
C LEU A 139 -8.04 -9.37 9.79
N ASN A 140 -9.08 -8.96 9.13
CA ASN A 140 -10.01 -9.82 8.41
C ASN A 140 -10.47 -9.14 7.11
N ARG A 141 -11.25 -9.85 6.30
CA ARG A 141 -11.71 -9.34 5.01
C ARG A 141 -12.53 -8.05 5.06
N HIS A 142 -13.13 -7.70 6.20
CA HIS A 142 -13.96 -6.51 6.32
C HIS A 142 -13.19 -5.29 6.87
N ASN A 143 -12.23 -5.51 7.76
CA ASN A 143 -11.49 -4.40 8.37
C ASN A 143 -10.15 -4.07 7.69
N VAL A 144 -9.62 -4.94 6.82
CA VAL A 144 -8.39 -4.71 6.07
C VAL A 144 -8.44 -3.42 5.23
N TRP A 145 -9.59 -3.05 4.73
CA TRP A 145 -9.83 -1.86 3.91
C TRP A 145 -9.48 -0.54 4.60
N THR A 146 -9.57 -0.50 5.91
CA THR A 146 -9.34 0.73 6.70
C THR A 146 -8.12 0.62 7.62
N ARG A 147 -7.70 -0.61 7.96
CA ARG A 147 -6.67 -0.86 8.95
C ARG A 147 -5.30 -1.17 8.36
N ALA A 148 -5.19 -1.38 7.05
CA ALA A 148 -3.93 -1.64 6.39
C ALA A 148 -3.75 -0.73 5.17
N ARG A 149 -2.53 -0.23 4.99
CA ARG A 149 -2.08 0.53 3.83
C ARG A 149 -0.73 -0.02 3.40
N SER A 150 -0.35 0.11 2.14
CA SER A 150 0.92 -0.41 1.65
C SER A 150 2.09 -0.09 2.56
N PHE A 151 2.25 1.17 2.93
CA PHE A 151 3.36 1.67 3.74
C PHE A 151 3.33 1.26 5.22
N THR A 152 2.24 0.61 5.68
CA THR A 152 2.11 0.11 7.06
C THR A 152 2.34 -1.40 7.19
N ILE A 153 2.55 -2.12 6.08
CA ILE A 153 2.52 -3.59 6.01
C ILE A 153 3.92 -4.17 6.11
N PHE A 154 4.07 -5.19 6.96
CA PHE A 154 5.27 -5.99 7.15
C PHE A 154 4.86 -7.47 7.13
N LEU A 155 5.32 -8.24 6.15
CA LEU A 155 4.94 -9.64 5.97
C LEU A 155 6.16 -10.56 6.08
N ARG A 156 5.99 -11.74 6.66
CA ARG A 156 7.02 -12.78 6.56
C ARG A 156 7.23 -13.17 5.10
N SER A 157 8.47 -13.40 4.70
CA SER A 157 8.80 -13.76 3.30
C SER A 157 8.07 -15.03 2.83
N GLY A 158 7.91 -16.03 3.70
CA GLY A 158 7.15 -17.23 3.37
C GLY A 158 5.66 -16.95 3.04
N MET A 159 5.05 -15.92 3.67
CA MET A 159 3.71 -15.49 3.29
C MET A 159 3.72 -14.76 1.95
N VAL A 160 4.71 -13.91 1.70
CA VAL A 160 4.88 -13.23 0.40
C VAL A 160 5.03 -14.24 -0.73
N GLU A 161 5.79 -15.30 -0.53
CA GLU A 161 5.96 -16.40 -1.51
C GLU A 161 4.63 -17.12 -1.78
N ARG A 162 3.82 -17.39 -0.75
CA ARG A 162 2.51 -18.02 -0.88
C ARG A 162 1.48 -17.17 -1.62
N VAL A 163 1.50 -15.85 -1.41
CA VAL A 163 0.57 -14.90 -2.06
C VAL A 163 0.99 -14.63 -3.51
N GLY A 164 2.30 -14.63 -3.77
CA GLY A 164 2.87 -14.28 -5.06
C GLY A 164 2.93 -12.78 -5.31
N GLY A 165 2.81 -12.36 -6.56
CA GLY A 165 2.94 -10.96 -6.95
C GLY A 165 1.66 -10.14 -6.77
N PHE A 166 1.80 -8.82 -6.86
CA PHE A 166 0.68 -7.87 -6.98
C PHE A 166 -0.01 -7.98 -8.33
N ASP A 167 -1.31 -7.73 -8.41
CA ASP A 167 -2.04 -7.66 -9.69
C ASP A 167 -1.59 -6.42 -10.48
N PRO A 168 -0.95 -6.58 -11.66
CA PRO A 168 -0.44 -5.46 -12.45
C PRO A 168 -1.52 -4.57 -13.05
N ARG A 169 -2.78 -4.96 -12.96
CA ARG A 169 -3.93 -4.13 -13.37
C ARG A 169 -4.30 -3.07 -12.33
N LEU A 170 -3.83 -3.22 -11.09
CA LEU A 170 -4.12 -2.31 -9.98
C LEU A 170 -2.95 -1.37 -9.69
N GLY A 171 -3.28 -0.21 -9.13
CA GLY A 171 -2.30 0.77 -8.64
C GLY A 171 -1.98 1.86 -9.65
N LEU A 172 -1.30 2.88 -9.16
CA LEU A 172 -0.89 4.05 -9.95
C LEU A 172 -0.02 3.62 -11.15
N GLY A 173 -0.27 4.23 -12.30
CA GLY A 173 0.49 3.94 -13.53
C GLY A 173 0.26 2.55 -14.11
N SER A 174 -0.78 1.82 -13.69
CA SER A 174 -1.09 0.48 -14.23
C SER A 174 -1.43 0.45 -15.72
N GLY A 175 -1.83 1.59 -16.29
CA GLY A 175 -2.37 1.68 -17.65
C GLY A 175 -3.84 1.25 -17.75
N THR A 176 -4.49 0.98 -16.60
CA THR A 176 -5.90 0.63 -16.48
C THR A 176 -6.68 1.73 -15.74
N PRO A 177 -8.00 1.69 -15.72
CA PRO A 177 -8.80 2.62 -14.92
C PRO A 177 -8.62 2.47 -13.39
N TYR A 178 -7.99 1.40 -12.91
CA TYR A 178 -7.97 0.98 -11.50
C TYR A 178 -6.71 1.50 -10.78
N GLY A 179 -6.72 2.77 -10.39
CA GLY A 179 -5.55 3.49 -9.86
C GLY A 179 -5.17 3.19 -8.40
N SER A 180 -5.78 2.20 -7.76
CA SER A 180 -5.44 1.79 -6.37
C SER A 180 -5.95 0.38 -6.08
N GLY A 181 -5.81 -0.04 -4.81
CA GLY A 181 -6.38 -1.29 -4.29
C GLY A 181 -5.44 -2.48 -4.43
N GLU A 182 -4.24 -2.29 -4.94
CA GLU A 182 -3.24 -3.34 -5.10
C GLU A 182 -2.83 -3.96 -3.75
N GLU A 183 -2.66 -3.14 -2.71
CA GLU A 183 -2.34 -3.62 -1.37
C GLU A 183 -3.52 -4.33 -0.73
N THR A 184 -4.74 -3.84 -0.95
CA THR A 184 -5.95 -4.46 -0.40
C THR A 184 -6.20 -5.81 -1.07
N ASP A 185 -6.09 -5.91 -2.40
CA ASP A 185 -6.13 -7.19 -3.13
C ASP A 185 -5.08 -8.16 -2.60
N TYR A 186 -3.85 -7.68 -2.43
CA TYR A 186 -2.74 -8.49 -1.93
C TYR A 186 -3.02 -9.07 -0.54
N LEU A 187 -3.50 -8.26 0.38
CA LEU A 187 -3.84 -8.70 1.74
C LEU A 187 -5.07 -9.60 1.79
N LEU A 188 -6.06 -9.37 0.93
CA LEU A 188 -7.21 -10.27 0.82
C LEU A 188 -6.79 -11.66 0.32
N ARG A 189 -5.91 -11.73 -0.68
CA ARG A 189 -5.31 -13.01 -1.12
C ARG A 189 -4.48 -13.66 -0.01
N ALA A 190 -3.75 -12.88 0.79
CA ALA A 190 -3.06 -13.41 1.95
C ALA A 190 -4.03 -14.03 2.96
N LEU A 191 -5.14 -13.35 3.27
CA LEU A 191 -6.18 -13.87 4.16
C LEU A 191 -6.86 -15.13 3.58
N GLU A 192 -7.08 -15.20 2.27
CA GLU A 192 -7.65 -16.35 1.57
C GLU A 192 -6.75 -17.60 1.63
N VAL A 193 -5.43 -17.43 1.62
CA VAL A 193 -4.47 -18.53 1.84
C VAL A 193 -4.18 -18.79 3.32
N GLY A 194 -4.98 -18.21 4.23
CA GLY A 194 -4.95 -18.48 5.66
C GLY A 194 -3.96 -17.65 6.46
N ALA A 195 -3.53 -16.47 5.97
CA ALA A 195 -2.64 -15.59 6.74
C ALA A 195 -3.27 -15.10 8.04
N HIS A 196 -2.49 -15.13 9.10
CA HIS A 196 -2.80 -14.49 10.37
C HIS A 196 -2.14 -13.10 10.41
N LEU A 197 -2.92 -12.07 10.16
CA LEU A 197 -2.45 -10.68 10.13
C LEU A 197 -3.02 -9.90 11.31
N VAL A 198 -2.20 -9.00 11.89
CA VAL A 198 -2.61 -8.13 13.00
C VAL A 198 -2.22 -6.68 12.73
N GLN A 199 -3.03 -5.74 13.22
CA GLN A 199 -2.65 -4.33 13.30
C GLN A 199 -2.13 -4.03 14.70
N LEU A 200 -0.91 -3.50 14.82
CA LEU A 200 -0.39 -2.95 16.07
C LEU A 200 -0.94 -1.53 16.29
N LEU A 201 -1.38 -1.25 17.53
CA LEU A 201 -1.99 0.03 17.89
C LEU A 201 -1.02 0.99 18.60
N ASP A 202 0.14 0.51 19.01
CA ASP A 202 1.14 1.26 19.76
C ASP A 202 2.17 2.00 18.88
N ILE A 203 2.23 1.67 17.60
CA ILE A 203 3.13 2.33 16.63
C ILE A 203 2.36 2.79 15.39
N ALA A 204 2.90 3.83 14.75
CA ALA A 204 2.32 4.37 13.53
C ALA A 204 3.42 4.79 12.54
N VAL A 205 3.14 4.67 11.26
CA VAL A 205 3.93 5.25 10.17
C VAL A 205 3.41 6.66 9.90
N CYS A 206 4.31 7.62 9.66
CA CYS A 206 3.93 8.96 9.21
C CYS A 206 3.76 8.96 7.69
N HIS A 207 2.63 9.52 7.22
CA HIS A 207 2.34 9.67 5.80
C HIS A 207 1.47 10.91 5.61
N PRO A 208 1.68 11.73 4.56
CA PRO A 208 0.87 12.92 4.31
C PRO A 208 -0.64 12.61 4.25
N ALA A 209 -1.44 13.48 4.84
CA ALA A 209 -2.90 13.40 4.69
C ALA A 209 -3.32 13.78 3.27
N VAL A 210 -4.58 13.45 2.92
CA VAL A 210 -5.15 13.89 1.64
C VAL A 210 -5.21 15.41 1.61
N ASP A 211 -4.55 15.99 0.62
CA ASP A 211 -4.66 17.42 0.34
C ASP A 211 -5.92 17.67 -0.50
N PHE A 212 -6.94 18.23 0.12
CA PHE A 212 -8.20 18.57 -0.56
C PHE A 212 -8.09 19.83 -1.43
N ASP A 213 -6.99 20.57 -1.33
CA ASP A 213 -6.73 21.77 -2.11
C ASP A 213 -5.95 21.48 -3.40
N ALA A 214 -5.39 20.28 -3.53
CA ALA A 214 -4.72 19.86 -4.75
C ALA A 214 -5.66 19.84 -5.96
N GLU A 215 -5.22 20.40 -7.07
CA GLU A 215 -6.02 20.51 -8.32
C GLU A 215 -6.55 19.16 -8.80
N ASN A 216 -5.75 18.11 -8.66
CA ASN A 216 -6.07 16.76 -9.15
C ASN A 216 -6.77 15.85 -8.13
N VAL A 217 -7.10 16.36 -6.92
CA VAL A 217 -7.64 15.53 -5.82
C VAL A 217 -8.91 14.78 -6.22
N ALA A 218 -9.82 15.42 -6.94
CA ALA A 218 -11.06 14.79 -7.40
C ALA A 218 -10.78 13.67 -8.43
N ALA A 219 -9.88 13.91 -9.38
CA ALA A 219 -9.48 12.91 -10.38
C ALA A 219 -8.81 11.71 -9.71
N LYS A 220 -7.92 11.96 -8.72
CA LYS A 220 -7.27 10.94 -7.90
C LYS A 220 -8.30 10.12 -7.11
N GLY A 221 -9.26 10.80 -6.45
CA GLY A 221 -10.35 10.14 -5.71
C GLY A 221 -11.20 9.23 -6.60
N ARG A 222 -11.51 9.68 -7.83
CA ARG A 222 -12.25 8.90 -8.83
C ARG A 222 -11.48 7.66 -9.28
N SER A 223 -10.20 7.82 -9.62
CA SER A 223 -9.31 6.72 -10.03
C SER A 223 -9.14 5.68 -8.92
N TYR A 224 -8.91 6.12 -7.69
CA TYR A 224 -8.76 5.23 -6.53
C TYR A 224 -10.04 4.44 -6.25
N SER A 225 -11.18 5.09 -6.35
CA SER A 225 -12.48 4.44 -6.15
C SER A 225 -12.80 3.38 -7.19
N ARG A 226 -12.30 3.53 -8.42
CA ARG A 226 -12.41 2.49 -9.45
C ARG A 226 -11.61 1.24 -9.06
N GLY A 227 -10.38 1.39 -8.57
CA GLY A 227 -9.57 0.28 -8.10
C GLY A 227 -10.21 -0.46 -6.91
N LEU A 228 -10.73 0.28 -5.92
CA LEU A 228 -11.48 -0.29 -4.81
C LEU A 228 -12.66 -1.14 -5.30
N THR A 229 -13.45 -0.65 -6.27
CA THR A 229 -14.60 -1.38 -6.82
C THR A 229 -14.19 -2.66 -7.55
N TYR A 230 -13.07 -2.63 -8.27
CA TYR A 230 -12.49 -3.81 -8.89
C TYR A 230 -12.16 -4.89 -7.84
N VAL A 231 -11.54 -4.51 -6.73
CA VAL A 231 -11.19 -5.43 -5.65
C VAL A 231 -12.45 -6.01 -4.98
N LEU A 232 -13.48 -5.19 -4.76
CA LEU A 232 -14.78 -5.66 -4.23
C LEU A 232 -15.39 -6.75 -5.11
N ASP A 233 -15.40 -6.55 -6.42
CA ASP A 233 -15.94 -7.48 -7.40
C ASP A 233 -15.15 -8.79 -7.44
N ARG A 234 -13.82 -8.70 -7.45
CA ARG A 234 -12.91 -9.84 -7.49
C ARG A 234 -13.07 -10.76 -6.28
N HIS A 235 -13.18 -10.20 -5.08
CA HIS A 235 -13.20 -10.97 -3.82
C HIS A 235 -14.61 -11.35 -3.36
N ARG A 236 -15.64 -11.18 -4.19
CA ARG A 236 -17.01 -11.68 -3.98
C ARG A 236 -17.60 -11.35 -2.61
N TYR A 237 -17.66 -10.06 -2.29
CA TYR A 237 -18.32 -9.61 -1.06
C TYR A 237 -19.85 -9.77 -1.15
N SER A 238 -20.51 -9.85 0.01
CA SER A 238 -21.96 -9.84 0.06
C SER A 238 -22.53 -8.57 -0.56
N TRP A 239 -23.69 -8.66 -1.20
CA TRP A 239 -24.30 -7.51 -1.87
C TRP A 239 -24.56 -6.33 -0.92
N LEU A 240 -24.92 -6.62 0.35
CA LEU A 240 -25.11 -5.59 1.38
C LEU A 240 -23.82 -4.82 1.65
N PHE A 241 -22.68 -5.53 1.78
CA PHE A 241 -21.39 -4.89 1.97
C PHE A 241 -21.00 -4.06 0.75
N VAL A 242 -21.22 -4.59 -0.45
CA VAL A 242 -20.95 -3.85 -1.71
C VAL A 242 -21.78 -2.58 -1.77
N VAL A 243 -23.10 -2.65 -1.52
CA VAL A 243 -23.97 -1.47 -1.50
C VAL A 243 -23.51 -0.44 -0.48
N ALA A 244 -23.21 -0.87 0.75
CA ALA A 244 -22.72 0.04 1.78
C ALA A 244 -21.42 0.74 1.37
N VAL A 245 -20.43 -0.01 0.85
CA VAL A 245 -19.18 0.57 0.38
C VAL A 245 -19.44 1.48 -0.84
N MET A 246 -20.28 1.10 -1.80
CA MET A 246 -20.55 1.89 -3.00
C MET A 246 -21.21 3.24 -2.68
N THR A 247 -22.11 3.28 -1.69
CA THR A 247 -22.89 4.47 -1.33
C THR A 247 -22.23 5.35 -0.27
N TRP A 248 -21.26 4.83 0.48
CA TRP A 248 -20.56 5.57 1.53
C TRP A 248 -20.03 6.96 1.12
N PRO A 249 -19.38 7.14 -0.05
CA PRO A 249 -18.92 8.46 -0.47
C PRO A 249 -20.06 9.43 -0.76
N LEU A 250 -21.22 8.94 -1.21
CA LEU A 250 -22.40 9.79 -1.41
C LEU A 250 -22.83 10.41 -0.07
N LEU A 251 -22.90 9.61 1.00
CA LEU A 251 -23.19 10.10 2.34
C LEU A 251 -22.15 11.14 2.79
N LEU A 252 -20.86 10.86 2.59
CA LEU A 252 -19.79 11.80 2.94
C LEU A 252 -19.86 13.09 2.13
N ALA A 253 -20.24 13.04 0.86
CA ALA A 253 -20.42 14.23 0.03
C ALA A 253 -21.56 15.12 0.55
N LEU A 254 -22.67 14.53 1.00
CA LEU A 254 -23.79 15.22 1.60
C LEU A 254 -23.40 15.85 2.96
N LEU A 255 -22.70 15.11 3.82
CA LEU A 255 -22.21 15.64 5.11
C LEU A 255 -21.18 16.76 4.94
N ALA A 256 -20.49 16.81 3.81
CA ALA A 256 -19.47 17.81 3.50
C ALA A 256 -20.01 19.00 2.67
N LEU A 257 -21.30 19.24 2.59
CA LEU A 257 -21.89 20.33 1.75
C LEU A 257 -21.32 21.72 2.06
N PHE A 258 -20.99 21.98 3.33
CA PHE A 258 -20.36 23.25 3.76
C PHE A 258 -18.85 23.32 3.43
N SER A 259 -18.28 22.28 2.85
CA SER A 259 -16.89 22.22 2.38
C SER A 259 -16.84 21.78 0.92
N PRO A 260 -17.02 22.70 -0.04
CA PRO A 260 -17.19 22.36 -1.46
C PRO A 260 -16.11 21.44 -2.04
N ARG A 261 -14.84 21.63 -1.62
CA ARG A 261 -13.72 20.80 -2.08
C ARG A 261 -13.83 19.36 -1.58
N ARG A 262 -14.17 19.16 -0.30
CA ARG A 262 -14.39 17.82 0.28
C ARG A 262 -15.61 17.14 -0.33
N SER A 263 -16.72 17.86 -0.47
CA SER A 263 -17.94 17.36 -1.12
C SER A 263 -17.64 16.90 -2.56
N ARG A 264 -16.94 17.72 -3.35
CA ARG A 264 -16.51 17.39 -4.72
C ARG A 264 -15.61 16.16 -4.77
N TYR A 265 -14.68 16.01 -3.83
CA TYR A 265 -13.84 14.82 -3.72
C TYR A 265 -14.67 13.56 -3.47
N HIS A 266 -15.55 13.56 -2.48
CA HIS A 266 -16.39 12.41 -2.17
C HIS A 266 -17.41 12.10 -3.29
N TRP A 267 -17.95 13.12 -3.94
CA TRP A 267 -18.78 12.93 -5.13
C TRP A 267 -17.99 12.24 -6.25
N SER A 268 -16.76 12.65 -6.50
CA SER A 268 -15.90 12.02 -7.50
C SER A 268 -15.58 10.56 -7.17
N GLN A 269 -15.43 10.23 -5.89
CA GLN A 269 -15.29 8.85 -5.45
C GLN A 269 -16.53 8.00 -5.77
N PHE A 270 -17.71 8.53 -5.50
CA PHE A 270 -18.97 7.84 -5.85
C PHE A 270 -19.06 7.59 -7.36
N LEU A 271 -18.81 8.60 -8.18
CA LEU A 271 -18.80 8.45 -9.63
C LEU A 271 -17.80 7.39 -10.10
N GLY A 272 -16.58 7.40 -9.55
CA GLY A 272 -15.57 6.40 -9.88
C GLY A 272 -16.01 4.97 -9.58
N ARG A 273 -16.73 4.76 -8.45
CA ARG A 273 -17.30 3.44 -8.09
C ARG A 273 -18.36 3.00 -9.09
N MET A 274 -19.29 3.89 -9.47
CA MET A 274 -20.34 3.58 -10.43
C MET A 274 -19.78 3.25 -11.82
N GLU A 275 -18.76 3.99 -12.26
CA GLU A 275 -18.06 3.72 -13.52
C GLU A 275 -17.43 2.34 -13.55
N ALA A 276 -16.61 2.03 -12.52
CA ALA A 276 -15.96 0.73 -12.45
C ALA A 276 -16.97 -0.41 -12.41
N TRP A 277 -18.06 -0.24 -11.66
CA TRP A 277 -19.14 -1.24 -11.60
C TRP A 277 -19.76 -1.49 -12.97
N SER A 278 -20.00 -0.41 -13.74
CA SER A 278 -20.52 -0.52 -15.11
C SER A 278 -19.53 -1.22 -16.05
N LEU A 279 -18.23 -0.87 -15.96
CA LEU A 279 -17.16 -1.49 -16.76
C LEU A 279 -17.06 -2.99 -16.49
N LEU A 280 -16.99 -3.39 -15.21
CA LEU A 280 -16.86 -4.79 -14.81
C LEU A 280 -18.06 -5.63 -15.23
N ARG A 281 -19.26 -5.06 -15.24
CA ARG A 281 -20.45 -5.76 -15.75
C ARG A 281 -20.41 -5.99 -17.25
N ARG A 282 -19.83 -5.08 -18.02
CA ARG A 282 -19.65 -5.21 -19.49
C ARG A 282 -18.58 -6.24 -19.85
N GLU A 283 -17.53 -6.35 -19.03
CA GLU A 283 -16.42 -7.29 -19.21
C GLU A 283 -16.79 -8.74 -18.83
N ARG A 284 -17.85 -8.94 -18.04
CA ARG A 284 -18.36 -10.29 -17.75
C ARG A 284 -19.03 -10.85 -19.01
N PRO A 285 -18.45 -11.87 -19.70
CA PRO A 285 -19.14 -12.51 -20.82
C PRO A 285 -20.47 -13.08 -20.31
N ASN A 286 -21.52 -12.92 -21.09
CA ASN A 286 -22.84 -13.48 -20.83
C ASN A 286 -22.70 -14.97 -20.53
N ALA A 287 -22.68 -15.35 -19.27
CA ALA A 287 -22.62 -16.74 -18.82
C ALA A 287 -23.85 -17.55 -19.27
N ARG A 288 -24.87 -16.89 -19.86
CA ARG A 288 -26.09 -17.52 -20.38
C ARG A 288 -25.96 -18.07 -21.80
N SER A 289 -24.91 -17.71 -22.56
CA SER A 289 -24.76 -18.19 -23.95
C SER A 289 -23.90 -19.44 -24.09
N ARG A 290 -23.48 -20.10 -23.00
CA ARG A 290 -22.72 -21.36 -23.01
C ARG A 290 -23.53 -22.56 -22.48
N MET A 291 -24.84 -22.41 -22.29
CA MET A 291 -25.75 -23.47 -21.90
C MET A 291 -26.87 -23.71 -22.93
N SER A 292 -26.64 -23.32 -24.17
CA SER A 292 -27.48 -23.70 -25.31
C SER A 292 -26.71 -24.56 -26.28
#